data_ed6a27dd8048ddb940e0237ca2eacc2a
#
_entry.id   ed6a27dd8048ddb940e0237ca2eacc2a
#
_cell.length_a   1.000
_cell.length_b   1.000
_cell.length_c   1.000
_cell.angle_alpha   90.00
_cell.angle_beta   90.00
_cell.angle_gamma   90.00
#
_symmetry.space_group_name_H-M   'P 1'
#
loop_
_entity.id
_entity.type
_entity.pdbx_description
1 polymer ?
#
loop_
_entity_poly.entity_id
_entity_poly.type
_entity_poly.pdbx_seq_one_letter_code
_entity_poly.pdbx_strand_id
1 'polypeptide(L)'
;MEALMDSIIYEEIENRIGPGIVNAATKSTSPIKRWLQVPTLPQAVSIVFGRLFEETMNNLIDRSEHHEAITNSSDKTFITPDCKLTTVAKGNKDVDILFRQDDTIFYREAKCNLRLDSEKSKVTSTKVNEISSRLQRLYPNCKIDAAILNMDWKGKKSHLRGVRIEYIGEFMNRLEIETITEQDWLDHGRKLGYYYKEGVDGR
;
A
#
# COMPACT_ATOMS: atom_id res chain seq x y z
N MET A 1 -27.90 -38.62 -18.80
CA MET A 1 -27.39 -37.34 -19.33
C MET A 1 -26.82 -36.44 -18.23
N GLU A 2 -27.51 -36.22 -17.13
CA GLU A 2 -27.00 -35.46 -15.98
C GLU A 2 -25.67 -36.01 -15.42
N ALA A 3 -25.59 -37.31 -15.14
CA ALA A 3 -24.38 -37.94 -14.61
C ALA A 3 -23.15 -37.83 -15.51
N LEU A 4 -23.36 -37.73 -16.85
CA LEU A 4 -22.28 -37.55 -17.82
C LEU A 4 -21.80 -36.09 -17.87
N MET A 5 -22.71 -35.13 -17.72
CA MET A 5 -22.39 -33.69 -17.60
C MET A 5 -21.64 -33.40 -16.35
N ASP A 6 -22.05 -33.96 -15.20
CA ASP A 6 -21.37 -33.81 -13.92
C ASP A 6 -19.93 -34.35 -13.97
N SER A 7 -19.72 -35.49 -14.64
CA SER A 7 -18.38 -36.08 -14.81
C SER A 7 -17.48 -35.22 -15.69
N ILE A 8 -17.99 -34.61 -16.78
CA ILE A 8 -17.22 -33.72 -17.64
C ILE A 8 -16.86 -32.43 -16.95
N ILE A 9 -17.80 -31.86 -16.17
CA ILE A 9 -17.57 -30.65 -15.40
C ILE A 9 -16.54 -30.91 -14.30
N TYR A 10 -16.62 -32.04 -13.60
CA TYR A 10 -15.65 -32.45 -12.58
C TYR A 10 -14.25 -32.63 -13.17
N GLU A 11 -14.13 -33.27 -14.31
CA GLU A 11 -12.85 -33.50 -15.00
C GLU A 11 -12.23 -32.19 -15.48
N GLU A 12 -13.04 -31.24 -15.95
CA GLU A 12 -12.60 -29.91 -16.36
C GLU A 12 -12.16 -29.04 -15.16
N ILE A 13 -12.87 -29.14 -14.02
CA ILE A 13 -12.49 -28.49 -12.78
C ILE A 13 -11.17 -29.07 -12.22
N GLU A 14 -11.01 -30.39 -12.16
CA GLU A 14 -9.80 -31.02 -11.66
C GLU A 14 -8.59 -30.81 -12.57
N ASN A 15 -8.75 -30.93 -13.88
CA ASN A 15 -7.62 -30.96 -14.82
C ASN A 15 -7.23 -29.57 -15.38
N ARG A 16 -8.14 -28.61 -15.41
CA ARG A 16 -7.88 -27.27 -15.99
C ARG A 16 -8.03 -26.14 -14.97
N ILE A 17 -9.14 -26.08 -14.27
CA ILE A 17 -9.48 -24.97 -13.37
C ILE A 17 -8.75 -25.14 -12.04
N GLY A 18 -8.75 -26.33 -11.45
CA GLY A 18 -8.09 -26.62 -10.18
C GLY A 18 -6.60 -26.28 -10.16
N PRO A 19 -5.79 -26.80 -11.11
CA PRO A 19 -4.37 -26.43 -11.23
C PRO A 19 -4.18 -24.95 -11.50
N GLY A 20 -5.08 -24.31 -12.27
CA GLY A 20 -5.07 -22.87 -12.52
C GLY A 20 -5.31 -22.06 -11.26
N ILE A 21 -6.29 -22.43 -10.43
CA ILE A 21 -6.60 -21.82 -9.14
C ILE A 21 -5.46 -22.04 -8.15
N VAL A 22 -4.94 -23.26 -8.02
CA VAL A 22 -3.81 -23.58 -7.15
C VAL A 22 -2.57 -22.81 -7.58
N ASN A 23 -2.28 -22.76 -8.88
CA ASN A 23 -1.17 -22.04 -9.44
C ASN A 23 -1.34 -20.49 -9.27
N ALA A 24 -2.55 -19.97 -9.41
CA ALA A 24 -2.86 -18.57 -9.13
C ALA A 24 -2.77 -18.26 -7.63
N ALA A 25 -3.21 -19.15 -6.76
CA ALA A 25 -3.11 -18.99 -5.31
C ALA A 25 -1.66 -19.10 -4.81
N THR A 26 -0.88 -20.06 -5.32
CA THR A 26 0.54 -20.27 -4.95
C THR A 26 1.47 -19.27 -5.62
N LYS A 27 1.19 -18.84 -6.86
CA LYS A 27 1.92 -17.80 -7.57
C LYS A 27 1.44 -16.39 -7.25
N SER A 28 0.52 -16.22 -6.31
CA SER A 28 0.08 -14.90 -5.90
C SER A 28 1.27 -14.14 -5.32
N THR A 29 1.79 -13.27 -6.14
CA THR A 29 2.93 -12.41 -5.87
C THR A 29 2.49 -11.09 -5.21
N SER A 30 1.35 -11.08 -4.53
CA SER A 30 0.94 -9.92 -3.73
C SER A 30 2.03 -9.62 -2.70
N PRO A 31 2.61 -8.41 -2.68
CA PRO A 31 3.63 -8.03 -1.72
C PRO A 31 3.22 -8.32 -0.28
N ILE A 32 1.97 -8.03 0.07
CA ILE A 32 1.44 -8.26 1.41
C ILE A 32 1.42 -9.76 1.79
N LYS A 33 1.09 -10.66 0.85
CA LYS A 33 1.14 -12.11 1.11
C LYS A 33 2.57 -12.61 1.29
N ARG A 34 3.53 -12.08 0.51
CA ARG A 34 4.95 -12.42 0.67
C ARG A 34 5.48 -11.92 2.00
N TRP A 35 5.14 -10.70 2.35
CA TRP A 35 5.55 -10.08 3.60
C TRP A 35 5.03 -10.85 4.82
N LEU A 36 3.76 -11.23 4.82
CA LEU A 36 3.12 -12.02 5.88
C LEU A 36 3.47 -13.53 5.80
N GLN A 37 4.05 -13.99 4.69
CA GLN A 37 4.29 -15.42 4.41
C GLN A 37 3.03 -16.29 4.51
N VAL A 38 1.91 -15.78 4.00
CA VAL A 38 0.63 -16.51 3.97
C VAL A 38 0.24 -16.87 2.53
N PRO A 39 -0.30 -18.07 2.28
CA PRO A 39 -0.68 -18.51 0.94
C PRO A 39 -1.92 -17.77 0.41
N THR A 40 -2.85 -17.50 1.30
CA THR A 40 -4.11 -16.82 1.00
C THR A 40 -4.35 -15.66 1.95
N LEU A 41 -5.07 -14.64 1.49
CA LEU A 41 -5.43 -13.49 2.31
C LEU A 41 -6.80 -12.97 1.82
N PRO A 42 -7.85 -13.07 2.62
CA PRO A 42 -9.15 -12.49 2.29
C PRO A 42 -9.06 -10.99 2.01
N GLN A 43 -9.92 -10.48 1.14
CA GLN A 43 -9.91 -9.08 0.76
C GLN A 43 -10.09 -8.14 1.98
N ALA A 44 -10.98 -8.48 2.89
CA ALA A 44 -11.20 -7.70 4.11
C ALA A 44 -9.92 -7.57 4.95
N VAL A 45 -9.16 -8.67 5.09
CA VAL A 45 -7.88 -8.69 5.81
C VAL A 45 -6.82 -7.86 5.06
N SER A 46 -6.80 -7.94 3.73
CA SER A 46 -5.90 -7.11 2.90
C SER A 46 -6.15 -5.61 3.09
N ILE A 47 -7.41 -5.20 3.30
CA ILE A 47 -7.78 -3.80 3.58
C ILE A 47 -7.25 -3.37 4.95
N VAL A 48 -7.40 -4.23 5.98
CA VAL A 48 -6.87 -3.96 7.33
C VAL A 48 -5.35 -3.79 7.28
N PHE A 49 -4.64 -4.69 6.60
CA PHE A 49 -3.19 -4.55 6.45
C PHE A 49 -2.76 -3.32 5.65
N GLY A 50 -3.56 -2.87 4.69
CA GLY A 50 -3.33 -1.59 4.00
C GLY A 50 -3.36 -0.41 4.98
N ARG A 51 -4.35 -0.35 5.87
CA ARG A 51 -4.43 0.66 6.93
C ARG A 51 -3.27 0.58 7.92
N LEU A 52 -2.95 -0.62 8.40
CA LEU A 52 -1.81 -0.83 9.30
C LEU A 52 -0.49 -0.36 8.66
N PHE A 53 -0.33 -0.54 7.35
CA PHE A 53 0.83 -0.03 6.63
C PHE A 53 0.87 1.50 6.65
N GLU A 54 -0.25 2.18 6.33
CA GLU A 54 -0.36 3.64 6.41
C GLU A 54 -0.07 4.15 7.83
N GLU A 55 -0.68 3.54 8.86
CA GLU A 55 -0.48 3.88 10.27
C GLU A 55 0.98 3.69 10.70
N THR A 56 1.61 2.59 10.30
CA THR A 56 3.02 2.31 10.61
C THR A 56 3.93 3.39 10.02
N MET A 57 3.69 3.79 8.77
CA MET A 57 4.50 4.84 8.13
C MET A 57 4.31 6.20 8.79
N ASN A 58 3.07 6.58 9.14
CA ASN A 58 2.79 7.81 9.86
C ASN A 58 3.47 7.80 11.26
N ASN A 59 3.42 6.68 11.98
CA ASN A 59 4.10 6.54 13.28
C ASN A 59 5.63 6.67 13.17
N LEU A 60 6.24 6.21 12.08
CA LEU A 60 7.68 6.38 11.84
C LEU A 60 8.03 7.85 11.60
N ILE A 61 7.20 8.58 10.86
CA ILE A 61 7.39 10.02 10.63
C ILE A 61 7.25 10.78 11.95
N ASP A 62 6.21 10.47 12.75
CA ASP A 62 5.97 11.10 14.05
C ASP A 62 7.15 10.94 15.05
N ARG A 63 7.95 9.88 14.88
CA ARG A 63 9.14 9.59 15.69
C ARG A 63 10.43 10.11 15.08
N SER A 64 10.41 10.59 13.86
CA SER A 64 11.60 11.15 13.20
C SER A 64 11.88 12.56 13.73
N GLU A 65 13.12 12.81 14.14
CA GLU A 65 13.53 14.11 14.69
C GLU A 65 13.61 15.22 13.63
N HIS A 66 13.69 14.87 12.35
CA HIS A 66 13.95 15.79 11.24
C HIS A 66 12.72 16.04 10.35
N HIS A 67 11.57 15.45 10.68
CA HIS A 67 10.39 15.48 9.83
C HIS A 67 9.17 15.95 10.64
N GLU A 68 8.42 16.88 10.08
CA GLU A 68 7.16 17.34 10.63
C GLU A 68 6.01 16.56 9.97
N ALA A 69 5.34 15.68 10.74
CA ALA A 69 4.16 14.98 10.27
C ALA A 69 2.99 15.95 10.09
N ILE A 70 2.31 15.85 8.95
CA ILE A 70 1.07 16.60 8.65
C ILE A 70 -0.13 15.65 8.69
N THR A 71 0.03 14.41 8.22
CA THR A 71 -0.91 13.31 8.51
C THR A 71 -0.55 12.66 9.84
N ASN A 72 -1.52 12.09 10.53
CA ASN A 72 -1.30 11.32 11.75
C ASN A 72 -1.82 9.89 11.63
N SER A 73 -1.43 9.04 12.57
CA SER A 73 -1.81 7.62 12.57
C SER A 73 -3.25 7.36 13.03
N SER A 74 -3.91 8.33 13.66
CA SER A 74 -5.25 8.15 14.25
C SER A 74 -6.37 8.63 13.34
N ASP A 75 -6.15 9.70 12.58
CA ASP A 75 -7.17 10.36 11.78
C ASP A 75 -6.84 10.40 10.30
N LYS A 76 -7.82 10.06 9.47
CA LYS A 76 -7.68 10.12 8.03
C LYS A 76 -7.72 11.57 7.56
N THR A 77 -6.65 12.00 6.91
CA THR A 77 -6.53 13.34 6.34
C THR A 77 -7.09 13.41 4.92
N PHE A 78 -7.80 14.47 4.62
CA PHE A 78 -8.36 14.76 3.29
C PHE A 78 -7.95 16.17 2.85
N ILE A 79 -7.83 16.37 1.54
CA ILE A 79 -7.62 17.70 0.96
C ILE A 79 -8.83 18.11 0.14
N THR A 80 -9.38 19.27 0.45
CA THR A 80 -10.56 19.85 -0.21
C THR A 80 -10.22 20.42 -1.61
N PRO A 81 -11.19 20.65 -2.50
CA PRO A 81 -10.94 21.34 -3.78
C PRO A 81 -10.38 22.75 -3.61
N ASP A 82 -10.73 23.44 -2.52
CA ASP A 82 -10.22 24.77 -2.14
C ASP A 82 -8.90 24.72 -1.34
N CYS A 83 -8.23 23.55 -1.37
CA CYS A 83 -6.90 23.34 -0.79
C CYS A 83 -6.83 23.58 0.73
N LYS A 84 -7.73 22.96 1.49
CA LYS A 84 -7.66 22.88 2.95
C LYS A 84 -7.50 21.42 3.37
N LEU A 85 -6.71 21.18 4.39
CA LEU A 85 -6.63 19.88 5.04
C LEU A 85 -7.75 19.74 6.07
N THR A 86 -8.37 18.57 6.12
CA THR A 86 -9.49 18.29 7.01
C THR A 86 -9.55 16.79 7.34
N THR A 87 -10.21 16.44 8.42
CA THR A 87 -10.52 15.04 8.78
C THR A 87 -11.87 14.58 8.22
N VAL A 88 -12.62 15.43 7.53
CA VAL A 88 -13.93 15.12 6.98
C VAL A 88 -13.83 14.72 5.51
N ALA A 89 -14.39 13.55 5.16
CA ALA A 89 -14.27 12.93 3.84
C ALA A 89 -15.16 13.53 2.73
N LYS A 90 -16.14 14.36 3.04
CA LYS A 90 -17.21 14.77 2.11
C LYS A 90 -16.67 15.47 0.85
N GLY A 91 -16.63 14.74 -0.26
CA GLY A 91 -16.20 15.25 -1.58
C GLY A 91 -14.69 15.52 -1.71
N ASN A 92 -13.90 15.13 -0.74
CA ASN A 92 -12.47 15.40 -0.64
C ASN A 92 -11.62 14.24 -1.16
N LYS A 93 -10.34 14.53 -1.48
CA LYS A 93 -9.35 13.51 -1.80
C LYS A 93 -8.65 13.05 -0.52
N ASP A 94 -8.57 11.77 -0.37
CA ASP A 94 -7.88 11.06 0.70
C ASP A 94 -6.36 11.21 0.57
N VAL A 95 -5.69 11.60 1.64
CA VAL A 95 -4.22 11.79 1.72
C VAL A 95 -3.65 10.76 2.68
N ASP A 96 -2.94 9.76 2.15
CA ASP A 96 -2.49 8.63 2.95
C ASP A 96 -1.33 9.04 3.89
N ILE A 97 -0.28 9.67 3.35
CA ILE A 97 0.92 10.07 4.11
C ILE A 97 1.38 11.44 3.63
N LEU A 98 1.51 12.39 4.55
CA LEU A 98 1.97 13.74 4.28
C LEU A 98 2.88 14.22 5.41
N PHE A 99 4.06 14.70 5.06
CA PHE A 99 5.03 15.25 6.00
C PHE A 99 5.89 16.32 5.35
N ARG A 100 6.60 17.07 6.17
CA ARG A 100 7.49 18.14 5.72
C ARG A 100 8.90 17.90 6.24
N GLN A 101 9.87 18.23 5.42
CA GLN A 101 11.26 18.41 5.80
C GLN A 101 11.77 19.67 5.09
N ASP A 102 12.22 20.64 5.84
CA ASP A 102 12.65 21.93 5.32
C ASP A 102 11.60 22.59 4.40
N ASP A 103 11.99 22.92 3.17
CA ASP A 103 11.12 23.52 2.14
C ASP A 103 10.44 22.49 1.24
N THR A 104 10.44 21.21 1.61
CA THR A 104 9.84 20.15 0.82
C THR A 104 8.68 19.50 1.55
N ILE A 105 7.53 19.43 0.89
CA ILE A 105 6.35 18.65 1.31
C ILE A 105 6.39 17.31 0.57
N PHE A 106 6.41 16.25 1.33
CA PHE A 106 6.41 14.88 0.82
C PHE A 106 5.00 14.32 0.91
N TYR A 107 4.44 13.94 -0.24
CA TYR A 107 3.19 13.20 -0.32
C TYR A 107 3.44 11.78 -0.80
N ARG A 108 2.89 10.80 -0.08
CA ARG A 108 2.98 9.38 -0.46
C ARG A 108 1.59 8.76 -0.50
N GLU A 109 1.25 8.22 -1.66
CA GLU A 109 0.09 7.35 -1.83
C GLU A 109 0.51 5.91 -1.51
N ALA A 110 0.04 5.37 -0.40
CA ALA A 110 0.42 4.04 0.08
C ALA A 110 -0.22 2.92 -0.75
N LYS A 111 0.57 2.00 -1.26
CA LYS A 111 0.09 0.84 -2.03
C LYS A 111 0.86 -0.43 -1.67
N CYS A 112 0.14 -1.38 -1.10
CA CYS A 112 0.69 -2.71 -0.83
C CYS A 112 0.94 -3.54 -2.09
N ASN A 113 0.31 -3.20 -3.22
CA ASN A 113 0.44 -3.94 -4.47
C ASN A 113 0.48 -2.99 -5.67
N LEU A 114 1.52 -3.13 -6.49
CA LEU A 114 1.69 -2.38 -7.75
C LEU A 114 1.23 -3.15 -9.00
N ARG A 115 0.72 -4.37 -8.84
CA ARG A 115 0.09 -5.13 -9.94
C ARG A 115 -1.37 -4.71 -10.07
N LEU A 116 -1.55 -3.47 -10.43
CA LEU A 116 -2.86 -2.88 -10.68
C LEU A 116 -3.24 -3.14 -12.14
N ASP A 117 -4.53 -3.39 -12.39
CA ASP A 117 -5.08 -3.34 -13.74
C ASP A 117 -4.95 -1.91 -14.33
N SER A 118 -5.24 -1.78 -15.61
CA SER A 118 -5.07 -0.51 -16.32
C SER A 118 -5.91 0.61 -15.75
N GLU A 119 -7.12 0.31 -15.28
CA GLU A 119 -8.05 1.28 -14.71
C GLU A 119 -7.55 1.76 -13.34
N LYS A 120 -7.26 0.84 -12.42
CA LYS A 120 -6.72 1.17 -11.09
C LYS A 120 -5.40 1.91 -11.16
N SER A 121 -4.53 1.53 -12.11
CA SER A 121 -3.27 2.25 -12.35
C SER A 121 -3.52 3.70 -12.77
N LYS A 122 -4.51 3.94 -13.63
CA LYS A 122 -4.92 5.28 -14.07
C LYS A 122 -5.50 6.09 -12.90
N VAL A 123 -6.42 5.51 -12.15
CA VAL A 123 -7.05 6.16 -10.98
C VAL A 123 -5.99 6.55 -9.94
N THR A 124 -5.05 5.65 -9.62
CA THR A 124 -3.98 5.93 -8.66
C THR A 124 -3.09 7.08 -9.12
N SER A 125 -2.62 7.06 -10.37
CA SER A 125 -1.75 8.14 -10.88
C SER A 125 -2.50 9.47 -10.98
N THR A 126 -3.77 9.47 -11.38
CA THR A 126 -4.62 10.68 -11.40
C THR A 126 -4.79 11.24 -9.98
N LYS A 127 -5.06 10.39 -8.97
CA LYS A 127 -5.17 10.80 -7.56
C LYS A 127 -3.88 11.51 -7.11
N VAL A 128 -2.71 10.89 -7.36
CA VAL A 128 -1.42 11.46 -6.95
C VAL A 128 -1.19 12.83 -7.59
N ASN A 129 -1.44 12.99 -8.88
CA ASN A 129 -1.26 14.25 -9.60
C ASN A 129 -2.23 15.33 -9.11
N GLU A 130 -3.49 14.99 -8.85
CA GLU A 130 -4.50 15.93 -8.33
C GLU A 130 -4.14 16.42 -6.93
N ILE A 131 -3.76 15.51 -6.02
CA ILE A 131 -3.35 15.87 -4.66
C ILE A 131 -2.08 16.72 -4.71
N SER A 132 -1.07 16.32 -5.50
CA SER A 132 0.15 17.10 -5.68
C SER A 132 -0.14 18.53 -6.15
N SER A 133 -1.04 18.71 -7.12
CA SER A 133 -1.45 20.02 -7.61
C SER A 133 -2.17 20.86 -6.55
N ARG A 134 -2.98 20.23 -5.69
CA ARG A 134 -3.65 20.92 -4.57
C ARG A 134 -2.65 21.31 -3.47
N LEU A 135 -1.69 20.41 -3.16
CA LEU A 135 -0.63 20.68 -2.19
C LEU A 135 0.27 21.84 -2.67
N GLN A 136 0.59 21.93 -3.97
CA GLN A 136 1.37 23.04 -4.50
C GLN A 136 0.65 24.39 -4.32
N ARG A 137 -0.69 24.40 -4.39
CA ARG A 137 -1.49 25.61 -4.09
C ARG A 137 -1.56 25.92 -2.59
N LEU A 138 -1.62 24.88 -1.76
CA LEU A 138 -1.64 25.03 -0.29
C LEU A 138 -0.28 25.47 0.26
N TYR A 139 0.82 24.98 -0.35
CA TYR A 139 2.20 25.27 0.05
C TYR A 139 2.98 25.88 -1.13
N PRO A 140 2.65 27.14 -1.56
CA PRO A 140 3.20 27.74 -2.78
C PRO A 140 4.72 27.91 -2.75
N ASN A 141 5.31 28.06 -1.56
CA ASN A 141 6.74 28.28 -1.36
C ASN A 141 7.51 26.97 -1.10
N CYS A 142 6.85 25.82 -1.10
CA CYS A 142 7.48 24.54 -0.89
C CYS A 142 7.58 23.75 -2.19
N LYS A 143 8.62 22.93 -2.30
CA LYS A 143 8.70 21.87 -3.30
C LYS A 143 7.73 20.76 -2.91
N ILE A 144 6.96 20.23 -3.86
CA ILE A 144 6.11 19.06 -3.65
C ILE A 144 6.82 17.84 -4.24
N ASP A 145 7.17 16.88 -3.38
CA ASP A 145 7.70 15.56 -3.76
C ASP A 145 6.60 14.51 -3.57
N ALA A 146 5.90 14.17 -4.64
CA ALA A 146 4.82 13.20 -4.65
C ALA A 146 5.26 11.87 -5.25
N ALA A 147 4.94 10.77 -4.59
CA ALA A 147 5.24 9.42 -5.07
C ALA A 147 4.22 8.39 -4.57
N ILE A 148 4.24 7.21 -5.18
CA ILE A 148 3.56 6.01 -4.66
C ILE A 148 4.56 5.30 -3.76
N LEU A 149 4.21 5.11 -2.48
CA LEU A 149 4.99 4.32 -1.55
C LEU A 149 4.53 2.86 -1.61
N ASN A 150 5.43 1.98 -2.01
CA ASN A 150 5.19 0.55 -2.05
C ASN A 150 5.79 -0.16 -0.85
N MET A 151 5.05 -1.12 -0.28
CA MET A 151 5.46 -1.84 0.93
C MET A 151 6.64 -2.81 0.76
N ASP A 152 7.07 -3.14 -0.46
CA ASP A 152 8.28 -3.91 -0.66
C ASP A 152 9.51 -3.07 -0.24
N TRP A 153 10.53 -3.72 0.33
CA TRP A 153 11.75 -3.03 0.73
C TRP A 153 12.49 -2.40 -0.46
N LYS A 154 12.52 -3.12 -1.58
CA LYS A 154 13.11 -2.69 -2.85
C LYS A 154 12.36 -3.30 -4.04
N GLY A 155 12.47 -2.70 -5.20
CA GLY A 155 11.85 -3.22 -6.43
C GLY A 155 12.47 -2.66 -7.69
N LYS A 156 12.07 -3.25 -8.83
CA LYS A 156 12.61 -2.89 -10.15
C LYS A 156 11.82 -1.79 -10.87
N LYS A 157 10.56 -1.60 -10.49
CA LYS A 157 9.65 -0.66 -11.16
C LYS A 157 9.81 0.72 -10.55
N SER A 158 10.35 1.67 -11.30
CA SER A 158 10.58 3.03 -10.82
C SER A 158 9.37 3.98 -10.97
N HIS A 159 8.44 3.68 -11.88
CA HIS A 159 7.29 4.55 -12.15
C HIS A 159 6.03 3.74 -12.43
N LEU A 160 4.87 4.32 -12.09
CA LEU A 160 3.54 3.89 -12.48
C LEU A 160 2.86 5.04 -13.23
N ARG A 161 2.68 4.90 -14.56
CA ARG A 161 2.07 5.95 -15.42
C ARG A 161 2.65 7.36 -15.16
N GLY A 162 3.98 7.44 -15.11
CA GLY A 162 4.70 8.71 -14.90
C GLY A 162 4.85 9.14 -13.44
N VAL A 163 4.14 8.53 -12.50
CA VAL A 163 4.32 8.80 -11.07
C VAL A 163 5.46 7.93 -10.53
N ARG A 164 6.41 8.54 -9.82
CA ARG A 164 7.53 7.86 -9.18
C ARG A 164 7.03 6.84 -8.15
N ILE A 165 7.69 5.70 -8.08
CA ILE A 165 7.50 4.69 -7.03
C ILE A 165 8.68 4.81 -6.08
N GLU A 166 8.41 4.89 -4.80
CA GLU A 166 9.36 4.81 -3.71
C GLU A 166 9.13 3.50 -2.95
N TYR A 167 10.19 2.84 -2.53
CA TYR A 167 10.14 1.59 -1.77
C TYR A 167 10.51 1.84 -0.31
N ILE A 168 10.17 0.90 0.58
CA ILE A 168 10.39 1.09 2.03
C ILE A 168 11.85 1.42 2.36
N GLY A 169 12.83 0.74 1.73
CA GLY A 169 14.25 1.07 1.97
C GLY A 169 14.61 2.50 1.61
N GLU A 170 14.08 3.02 0.49
CA GLU A 170 14.27 4.42 0.08
C GLU A 170 13.56 5.39 1.04
N PHE A 171 12.36 5.01 1.52
CA PHE A 171 11.59 5.79 2.46
C PHE A 171 12.28 5.86 3.83
N MET A 172 12.82 4.74 4.35
CA MET A 172 13.60 4.71 5.59
C MET A 172 14.85 5.60 5.50
N ASN A 173 15.59 5.50 4.39
CA ASN A 173 16.76 6.36 4.15
C ASN A 173 16.36 7.85 4.13
N ARG A 174 15.19 8.19 3.57
CA ARG A 174 14.67 9.56 3.56
C ARG A 174 14.35 10.07 4.96
N LEU A 175 13.81 9.21 5.82
CA LEU A 175 13.51 9.53 7.21
C LEU A 175 14.76 9.46 8.11
N GLU A 176 15.94 9.17 7.54
CA GLU A 176 17.19 8.99 8.28
C GLU A 176 17.11 7.89 9.35
N ILE A 177 16.27 6.86 9.09
CA ILE A 177 16.08 5.71 9.98
C ILE A 177 17.01 4.58 9.54
N GLU A 178 18.23 4.57 10.06
CA GLU A 178 19.24 3.55 9.75
C GLU A 178 19.11 2.28 10.59
N THR A 179 18.33 2.34 11.69
CA THR A 179 18.19 1.23 12.65
C THR A 179 17.27 0.12 12.16
N ILE A 180 16.47 0.34 11.12
CA ILE A 180 15.55 -0.65 10.55
C ILE A 180 16.13 -1.17 9.23
N THR A 181 16.46 -2.46 9.20
CA THR A 181 17.01 -3.15 8.03
C THR A 181 15.92 -3.84 7.21
N GLU A 182 16.27 -4.29 5.98
CA GLU A 182 15.39 -5.17 5.17
C GLU A 182 14.97 -6.42 5.94
N GLN A 183 15.89 -7.00 6.73
CA GLN A 183 15.60 -8.19 7.51
C GLN A 183 14.59 -7.91 8.63
N ASP A 184 14.73 -6.80 9.36
CA ASP A 184 13.79 -6.40 10.41
C ASP A 184 12.38 -6.19 9.83
N TRP A 185 12.27 -5.55 8.66
CA TRP A 185 11.02 -5.36 7.95
C TRP A 185 10.36 -6.69 7.57
N LEU A 186 11.15 -7.65 7.05
CA LEU A 186 10.67 -8.97 6.69
C LEU A 186 10.25 -9.78 7.93
N ASP A 187 10.98 -9.69 9.01
CA ASP A 187 10.70 -10.41 10.27
C ASP A 187 9.43 -9.86 10.94
N HIS A 188 9.22 -8.54 10.89
CA HIS A 188 7.97 -7.94 11.31
C HIS A 188 6.76 -8.49 10.53
N GLY A 189 6.89 -8.59 9.21
CA GLY A 189 5.85 -9.19 8.36
C GLY A 189 5.56 -10.65 8.70
N ARG A 190 6.61 -11.46 8.91
CA ARG A 190 6.45 -12.87 9.34
C ARG A 190 5.71 -12.99 10.66
N LYS A 191 6.06 -12.16 11.64
CA LYS A 191 5.42 -12.13 12.95
C LYS A 191 3.92 -11.80 12.85
N LEU A 192 3.57 -10.80 12.04
CA LEU A 192 2.16 -10.48 11.77
C LEU A 192 1.43 -11.61 11.05
N GLY A 193 2.08 -12.28 10.10
CA GLY A 193 1.54 -13.46 9.41
C GLY A 193 1.33 -14.65 10.33
N TYR A 194 2.19 -14.85 11.30
CA TYR A 194 2.01 -15.86 12.35
C TYR A 194 0.75 -15.57 13.18
N TYR A 195 0.61 -14.36 13.70
CA TYR A 195 -0.60 -13.97 14.46
C TYR A 195 -1.89 -14.10 13.64
N TYR A 196 -1.83 -13.81 12.34
CA TYR A 196 -2.98 -14.00 11.46
C TYR A 196 -3.36 -15.49 11.37
N LYS A 197 -2.41 -16.40 11.19
CA LYS A 197 -2.66 -17.86 11.13
C LYS A 197 -3.24 -18.38 12.44
N GLU A 198 -2.61 -18.07 13.55
CA GLU A 198 -3.11 -18.48 14.89
C GLU A 198 -4.53 -17.97 15.15
N GLY A 199 -4.84 -16.74 14.76
CA GLY A 199 -6.18 -16.18 14.91
C GLY A 199 -7.24 -16.82 13.99
N VAL A 200 -6.85 -17.45 12.88
CA VAL A 200 -7.74 -18.17 11.97
C VAL A 200 -7.91 -19.63 12.41
N ASP A 201 -6.81 -20.29 12.80
CA ASP A 201 -6.81 -21.71 13.18
C ASP A 201 -7.40 -21.95 14.58
N GLY A 202 -7.42 -20.91 15.43
CA GLY A 202 -8.02 -20.96 16.77
C GLY A 202 -9.54 -20.72 16.84
N ARG A 203 -10.22 -20.63 15.68
CA ARG A 203 -11.68 -20.50 15.56
C ARG A 203 -12.28 -21.74 14.96
#